data_099d8fefbbe5597dcfec39965db842a4
#
_entry.id   099d8fefbbe5597dcfec39965db842a4
#
_cell.length_a   1.000
_cell.length_b   1.000
_cell.length_c   1.000
_cell.angle_alpha   90.00
_cell.angle_beta   90.00
_cell.angle_gamma   90.00
#
_symmetry.space_group_name_H-M   'P 1'
#
loop_
_entity.id
_entity.type
_entity.pdbx_description
1 polymer ?
#
loop_
_entity_poly.entity_id
_entity_poly.type
_entity_poly.pdbx_seq_one_letter_code
_entity_poly.pdbx_strand_id
1 'polypeptide(L)'
;NLLATANLVNNCINYDVKRLVFTSTMAVYGHGEGGIFHEDMIRNPIDPYGVAKAACERDIEIANEQHGLDYCIIRPHNVFGANQNIWDKYRNVLGIWMYYHMDGKPITIFGDGTQKRAFSYIDDSLEPLWNAAVRPEASKQIINLGGIHEYSINEAADILSEVLGGAEKVHLEGRHEVHTAVPTFQKSIDILGFEHKTNLKEGLIKMWEWAQQQPKRDRFVWGEYEIEKGIYSFWKK
;
A
#
# COMPACT_ATOMS: atom_id res chain seq x y z
N ASN A 1 4.56 4.71 -13.47
CA ASN A 1 4.90 3.33 -13.13
C ASN A 1 5.42 2.54 -14.34
N LEU A 2 4.58 2.26 -15.37
CA LEU A 2 4.91 1.32 -16.44
C LEU A 2 6.20 1.68 -17.19
N LEU A 3 6.30 2.87 -17.78
CA LEU A 3 7.47 3.30 -18.56
C LEU A 3 8.77 3.29 -17.72
N ALA A 4 8.70 3.78 -16.49
CA ALA A 4 9.87 3.79 -15.62
C ALA A 4 10.34 2.37 -15.27
N THR A 5 9.40 1.43 -15.04
CA THR A 5 9.72 0.03 -14.74
C THR A 5 10.32 -0.65 -15.97
N ALA A 6 9.76 -0.48 -17.16
CA ALA A 6 10.32 -1.05 -18.38
C ALA A 6 11.76 -0.56 -18.65
N ASN A 7 12.02 0.74 -18.45
CA ASN A 7 13.38 1.27 -18.55
C ASN A 7 14.32 0.66 -17.50
N LEU A 8 13.85 0.45 -16.27
CA LEU A 8 14.64 -0.18 -15.21
C LEU A 8 14.95 -1.64 -15.54
N VAL A 9 13.95 -2.41 -15.99
CA VAL A 9 14.12 -3.82 -16.41
C VAL A 9 15.16 -3.94 -17.51
N ASN A 10 15.09 -3.11 -18.57
CA ASN A 10 16.06 -3.08 -19.63
C ASN A 10 17.49 -2.79 -19.12
N ASN A 11 17.63 -1.86 -18.18
CA ASN A 11 18.94 -1.57 -17.58
C ASN A 11 19.41 -2.73 -16.67
N CYS A 12 18.51 -3.37 -15.92
CA CYS A 12 18.88 -4.55 -15.13
C CYS A 12 19.45 -5.68 -16.01
N ILE A 13 18.86 -5.91 -17.19
CA ILE A 13 19.35 -6.89 -18.15
C ILE A 13 20.72 -6.46 -18.72
N ASN A 14 20.83 -5.21 -19.19
CA ASN A 14 22.04 -4.72 -19.85
C ASN A 14 23.28 -4.64 -18.93
N TYR A 15 23.06 -4.49 -17.62
CA TYR A 15 24.13 -4.35 -16.62
C TYR A 15 24.25 -5.55 -15.68
N ASP A 16 23.69 -6.70 -16.06
CA ASP A 16 23.80 -7.97 -15.31
C ASP A 16 23.44 -7.82 -13.82
N VAL A 17 22.35 -7.10 -13.53
CA VAL A 17 21.84 -6.96 -12.16
C VAL A 17 21.42 -8.33 -11.63
N LYS A 18 21.98 -8.72 -10.47
CA LYS A 18 21.78 -10.06 -9.89
C LYS A 18 20.33 -10.38 -9.57
N ARG A 19 19.59 -9.40 -9.03
CA ARG A 19 18.16 -9.54 -8.72
C ARG A 19 17.47 -8.19 -8.68
N LEU A 20 16.29 -8.10 -9.28
CA LEU A 20 15.38 -6.97 -9.18
C LEU A 20 14.35 -7.26 -8.10
N VAL A 21 14.31 -6.44 -7.03
CA VAL A 21 13.18 -6.43 -6.09
C VAL A 21 12.18 -5.38 -6.52
N PHE A 22 10.97 -5.82 -6.85
CA PHE A 22 9.92 -4.93 -7.34
C PHE A 22 8.80 -4.79 -6.30
N THR A 23 8.59 -3.57 -5.83
CA THR A 23 7.45 -3.26 -4.97
C THR A 23 6.20 -3.06 -5.82
N SER A 24 5.36 -4.09 -5.86
CA SER A 24 4.05 -4.12 -6.49
C SER A 24 2.96 -3.65 -5.52
N THR A 25 1.77 -4.26 -5.55
CA THR A 25 0.61 -3.86 -4.74
C THR A 25 -0.44 -4.96 -4.68
N MET A 26 -1.27 -4.97 -3.63
CA MET A 26 -2.49 -5.78 -3.57
C MET A 26 -3.55 -5.37 -4.60
N ALA A 27 -3.49 -4.16 -5.15
CA ALA A 27 -4.43 -3.70 -6.18
C ALA A 27 -4.41 -4.56 -7.45
N VAL A 28 -3.37 -5.37 -7.67
CA VAL A 28 -3.30 -6.31 -8.80
C VAL A 28 -4.35 -7.41 -8.74
N TYR A 29 -4.89 -7.72 -7.56
CA TYR A 29 -5.91 -8.76 -7.38
C TYR A 29 -7.33 -8.31 -7.70
N GLY A 30 -7.60 -7.00 -7.70
CA GLY A 30 -8.95 -6.45 -7.85
C GLY A 30 -9.87 -6.82 -6.68
N HIS A 31 -11.06 -7.34 -6.97
CA HIS A 31 -12.02 -7.74 -5.93
C HIS A 31 -11.62 -9.01 -5.17
N GLY A 32 -10.76 -9.84 -5.76
CA GLY A 32 -10.42 -11.15 -5.20
C GLY A 32 -11.61 -12.12 -5.11
N GLU A 33 -11.32 -13.38 -4.82
CA GLU A 33 -12.34 -14.37 -4.51
C GLU A 33 -12.43 -14.52 -2.99
N GLY A 34 -13.60 -14.21 -2.40
CA GLY A 34 -13.83 -14.33 -0.96
C GLY A 34 -13.11 -13.31 -0.07
N GLY A 35 -12.44 -12.29 -0.65
CA GLY A 35 -11.78 -11.22 0.11
C GLY A 35 -10.40 -11.55 0.69
N ILE A 36 -9.91 -12.78 0.51
CA ILE A 36 -8.54 -13.18 0.91
C ILE A 36 -7.69 -13.25 -0.35
N PHE A 37 -6.56 -12.57 -0.35
CA PHE A 37 -5.65 -12.49 -1.49
C PHE A 37 -4.48 -13.48 -1.34
N HIS A 38 -4.39 -14.41 -2.28
CA HIS A 38 -3.29 -15.37 -2.41
C HIS A 38 -2.37 -14.97 -3.57
N GLU A 39 -1.09 -15.28 -3.45
CA GLU A 39 -0.09 -14.95 -4.47
C GLU A 39 -0.36 -15.62 -5.82
N ASP A 40 -0.99 -16.81 -5.80
CA ASP A 40 -1.31 -17.60 -7.01
C ASP A 40 -2.61 -17.14 -7.72
N MET A 41 -3.33 -16.16 -7.15
CA MET A 41 -4.54 -15.63 -7.78
C MET A 41 -4.23 -14.93 -9.09
N ILE A 42 -5.16 -15.07 -10.04
CA ILE A 42 -5.10 -14.33 -11.30
C ILE A 42 -5.16 -12.82 -11.00
N ARG A 43 -4.25 -12.07 -11.62
CA ARG A 43 -4.27 -10.60 -11.57
C ARG A 43 -5.49 -10.10 -12.33
N ASN A 44 -6.38 -9.42 -11.63
CA ASN A 44 -7.62 -8.86 -12.19
C ASN A 44 -7.89 -7.45 -11.64
N PRO A 45 -6.96 -6.49 -11.85
CA PRO A 45 -7.03 -5.16 -11.28
C PRO A 45 -8.25 -4.38 -11.75
N ILE A 46 -8.84 -3.57 -10.87
CA ILE A 46 -10.06 -2.77 -11.13
C ILE A 46 -9.79 -1.27 -11.22
N ASP A 47 -8.55 -0.86 -11.09
CA ASP A 47 -8.13 0.54 -11.19
C ASP A 47 -6.86 0.69 -12.05
N PRO A 48 -6.59 1.88 -12.63
CA PRO A 48 -5.43 2.12 -13.49
C PRO A 48 -4.07 1.88 -12.80
N TYR A 49 -3.98 2.09 -11.49
CA TYR A 49 -2.76 1.82 -10.74
C TYR A 49 -2.47 0.32 -10.67
N GLY A 50 -3.47 -0.48 -10.32
CA GLY A 50 -3.37 -1.94 -10.29
C GLY A 50 -3.04 -2.51 -11.67
N VAL A 51 -3.67 -1.98 -12.75
CA VAL A 51 -3.37 -2.36 -14.14
C VAL A 51 -1.91 -2.10 -14.47
N ALA A 52 -1.39 -0.91 -14.16
CA ALA A 52 0.00 -0.55 -14.42
C ALA A 52 0.98 -1.46 -13.64
N LYS A 53 0.68 -1.77 -12.37
CA LYS A 53 1.53 -2.65 -11.56
C LYS A 53 1.49 -4.10 -12.04
N ALA A 54 0.30 -4.62 -12.42
CA ALA A 54 0.17 -5.97 -12.99
C ALA A 54 0.95 -6.11 -14.30
N ALA A 55 0.92 -5.08 -15.17
CA ALA A 55 1.71 -5.04 -16.38
C ALA A 55 3.23 -5.04 -16.09
N CYS A 56 3.68 -4.29 -15.08
CA CYS A 56 5.08 -4.31 -14.65
C CYS A 56 5.51 -5.69 -14.12
N GLU A 57 4.67 -6.36 -13.34
CA GLU A 57 4.96 -7.70 -12.85
C GLU A 57 5.16 -8.67 -14.03
N ARG A 58 4.26 -8.61 -15.03
CA ARG A 58 4.38 -9.49 -16.21
C ARG A 58 5.61 -9.18 -17.05
N ASP A 59 5.98 -7.92 -17.21
CA ASP A 59 7.21 -7.51 -17.90
C ASP A 59 8.46 -8.09 -17.22
N ILE A 60 8.52 -8.06 -15.88
CA ILE A 60 9.60 -8.64 -15.07
C ILE A 60 9.66 -10.17 -15.23
N GLU A 61 8.52 -10.85 -15.20
CA GLU A 61 8.46 -12.30 -15.43
C GLU A 61 8.98 -12.68 -16.83
N ILE A 62 8.59 -11.93 -17.85
CA ILE A 62 9.08 -12.12 -19.24
C ILE A 62 10.59 -11.87 -19.32
N ALA A 63 11.09 -10.84 -18.63
CA ALA A 63 12.53 -10.57 -18.58
C ALA A 63 13.32 -11.73 -17.95
N ASN A 64 12.75 -12.40 -16.95
CA ASN A 64 13.33 -13.64 -16.42
C ASN A 64 13.28 -14.79 -17.45
N GLU A 65 12.12 -15.01 -18.08
CA GLU A 65 11.94 -16.08 -19.07
C GLU A 65 12.89 -15.95 -20.26
N GLN A 66 13.12 -14.73 -20.75
CA GLN A 66 13.87 -14.47 -21.97
C GLN A 66 15.36 -14.14 -21.73
N HIS A 67 15.67 -13.48 -20.63
CA HIS A 67 16.99 -12.93 -20.36
C HIS A 67 17.63 -13.42 -19.06
N GLY A 68 16.91 -14.23 -18.26
CA GLY A 68 17.42 -14.77 -17.01
C GLY A 68 17.49 -13.78 -15.85
N LEU A 69 16.90 -12.57 -15.96
CA LEU A 69 16.87 -11.60 -14.87
C LEU A 69 16.16 -12.20 -13.65
N ASP A 70 16.91 -12.40 -12.55
CA ASP A 70 16.29 -12.84 -11.29
C ASP A 70 15.47 -11.72 -10.65
N TYR A 71 14.39 -12.09 -9.98
CA TYR A 71 13.49 -11.12 -9.37
C TYR A 71 12.88 -11.62 -8.05
N CYS A 72 12.41 -10.67 -7.25
CA CYS A 72 11.42 -10.90 -6.21
C CYS A 72 10.37 -9.80 -6.28
N ILE A 73 9.10 -10.18 -6.48
CA ILE A 73 7.96 -9.25 -6.52
C ILE A 73 7.29 -9.24 -5.16
N ILE A 74 7.27 -8.08 -4.52
CA ILE A 74 6.61 -7.88 -3.23
C ILE A 74 5.31 -7.14 -3.44
N ARG A 75 4.20 -7.68 -2.94
CA ARG A 75 2.87 -7.05 -2.91
C ARG A 75 2.57 -6.58 -1.49
N PRO A 76 2.95 -5.34 -1.13
CA PRO A 76 2.70 -4.82 0.20
C PRO A 76 1.23 -4.49 0.40
N HIS A 77 0.78 -4.55 1.67
CA HIS A 77 -0.57 -4.22 2.08
C HIS A 77 -0.58 -3.07 3.07
N ASN A 78 -1.18 -1.93 2.69
CA ASN A 78 -1.35 -0.72 3.51
C ASN A 78 -0.21 -0.41 4.48
N VAL A 79 1.01 -0.38 3.96
CA VAL A 79 2.18 0.01 4.75
C VAL A 79 2.05 1.48 5.15
N PHE A 80 2.26 1.77 6.43
CA PHE A 80 2.18 3.12 6.99
C PHE A 80 3.34 3.37 7.95
N GLY A 81 3.63 4.63 8.26
CA GLY A 81 4.67 4.99 9.23
C GLY A 81 5.26 6.37 9.00
N ALA A 82 6.32 6.67 9.76
CA ALA A 82 7.08 7.90 9.60
C ALA A 82 7.61 8.06 8.16
N ASN A 83 7.81 9.30 7.73
CA ASN A 83 8.20 9.68 6.38
C ASN A 83 7.16 9.39 5.26
N GLN A 84 5.96 8.95 5.62
CA GLN A 84 4.87 8.85 4.65
C GLN A 84 4.45 10.24 4.14
N ASN A 85 4.14 10.34 2.84
CA ASN A 85 3.54 11.56 2.30
C ASN A 85 2.09 11.72 2.80
N ILE A 86 1.89 12.45 3.90
CA ILE A 86 0.58 12.71 4.50
C ILE A 86 -0.20 13.82 3.80
N TRP A 87 0.45 14.62 2.94
CA TRP A 87 -0.16 15.78 2.25
C TRP A 87 -0.91 15.40 0.96
N ASP A 88 -0.75 14.16 0.49
CA ASP A 88 -1.38 13.67 -0.73
C ASP A 88 -2.74 13.04 -0.43
N LYS A 89 -3.81 13.58 -1.02
CA LYS A 89 -5.19 13.10 -0.82
C LYS A 89 -5.48 11.69 -1.39
N TYR A 90 -4.55 11.12 -2.16
CA TYR A 90 -4.69 9.79 -2.80
C TYR A 90 -3.81 8.71 -2.17
N ARG A 91 -3.10 9.02 -1.10
CA ARG A 91 -2.24 8.06 -0.40
C ARG A 91 -3.01 7.29 0.68
N ASN A 92 -2.27 6.57 1.51
CA ASN A 92 -2.81 5.76 2.59
C ASN A 92 -3.73 6.57 3.51
N VAL A 93 -4.89 6.01 3.81
CA VAL A 93 -5.96 6.65 4.58
C VAL A 93 -5.50 7.18 5.94
N LEU A 94 -4.61 6.46 6.65
CA LEU A 94 -4.10 6.87 7.96
C LEU A 94 -3.36 8.21 7.90
N GLY A 95 -2.52 8.39 6.88
CA GLY A 95 -1.82 9.67 6.65
C GLY A 95 -2.76 10.81 6.26
N ILE A 96 -3.79 10.50 5.45
CA ILE A 96 -4.83 11.48 5.08
C ILE A 96 -5.57 11.97 6.32
N TRP A 97 -5.95 11.09 7.23
CA TRP A 97 -6.65 11.41 8.45
C TRP A 97 -5.81 12.23 9.42
N MET A 98 -4.52 11.90 9.56
CA MET A 98 -3.58 12.71 10.36
C MET A 98 -3.47 14.13 9.82
N TYR A 99 -3.33 14.26 8.50
CA TYR A 99 -3.27 15.58 7.87
C TYR A 99 -4.58 16.35 8.06
N TYR A 100 -5.75 15.72 7.94
CA TYR A 100 -7.03 16.37 8.20
C TYR A 100 -7.11 16.88 9.63
N HIS A 101 -6.72 16.07 10.61
CA HIS A 101 -6.69 16.48 12.00
C HIS A 101 -5.76 17.68 12.23
N MET A 102 -4.56 17.67 11.64
CA MET A 102 -3.63 18.83 11.69
C MET A 102 -4.23 20.10 11.06
N ASP A 103 -5.14 19.95 10.12
CA ASP A 103 -5.85 21.06 9.43
C ASP A 103 -7.19 21.40 10.10
N GLY A 104 -7.47 20.86 11.28
CA GLY A 104 -8.70 21.09 12.05
C GLY A 104 -9.96 20.47 11.43
N LYS A 105 -9.79 19.46 10.58
CA LYS A 105 -10.87 18.75 9.88
C LYS A 105 -11.13 17.38 10.51
N PRO A 106 -12.36 16.85 10.40
CA PRO A 106 -12.71 15.54 10.92
C PRO A 106 -12.05 14.41 10.11
N ILE A 107 -11.90 13.25 10.73
CA ILE A 107 -11.61 11.99 10.06
C ILE A 107 -12.78 11.60 9.17
N THR A 108 -12.52 11.37 7.87
CA THR A 108 -13.56 11.04 6.90
C THR A 108 -13.61 9.53 6.63
N ILE A 109 -14.77 8.91 6.84
CA ILE A 109 -15.03 7.50 6.61
C ILE A 109 -16.01 7.38 5.45
N PHE A 110 -15.62 6.63 4.39
CA PHE A 110 -16.51 6.40 3.25
C PHE A 110 -17.41 5.20 3.50
N GLY A 111 -18.73 5.36 3.25
CA GLY A 111 -19.73 4.34 3.54
C GLY A 111 -19.95 4.16 5.05
N ASP A 112 -20.25 2.93 5.44
CA ASP A 112 -20.51 2.56 6.83
C ASP A 112 -19.26 2.25 7.67
N GLY A 113 -18.08 2.20 7.03
CA GLY A 113 -16.80 1.94 7.67
C GLY A 113 -16.57 0.47 8.06
N THR A 114 -17.42 -0.46 7.58
CA THR A 114 -17.26 -1.90 7.86
C THR A 114 -16.26 -2.60 6.97
N GLN A 115 -15.81 -1.94 5.89
CA GLN A 115 -14.79 -2.50 5.00
C GLN A 115 -13.49 -2.77 5.76
N LYS A 116 -12.89 -3.94 5.46
CA LYS A 116 -11.74 -4.47 6.20
C LYS A 116 -10.42 -4.26 5.47
N ARG A 117 -9.40 -3.91 6.23
CA ARG A 117 -8.01 -3.76 5.77
C ARG A 117 -7.05 -4.32 6.81
N ALA A 118 -5.92 -4.82 6.37
CA ALA A 118 -4.77 -5.03 7.24
C ALA A 118 -3.81 -3.85 7.09
N PHE A 119 -3.04 -3.55 8.12
CA PHE A 119 -2.06 -2.47 8.15
C PHE A 119 -0.72 -3.01 8.63
N SER A 120 0.36 -2.55 8.03
CA SER A 120 1.73 -2.92 8.43
C SER A 120 2.55 -1.67 8.72
N TYR A 121 3.22 -1.65 9.86
CA TYR A 121 4.15 -0.58 10.16
C TYR A 121 5.42 -0.72 9.31
N ILE A 122 5.95 0.38 8.81
CA ILE A 122 7.05 0.38 7.83
C ILE A 122 8.29 -0.36 8.34
N ASP A 123 8.68 -0.18 9.61
CA ASP A 123 9.89 -0.79 10.14
C ASP A 123 9.82 -2.33 10.12
N ASP A 124 8.62 -2.92 10.33
CA ASP A 124 8.41 -4.36 10.25
C ASP A 124 8.60 -4.89 8.81
N SER A 125 8.55 -4.03 7.81
CA SER A 125 8.69 -4.38 6.39
C SER A 125 10.12 -4.21 5.86
N LEU A 126 11.01 -3.49 6.56
CA LEU A 126 12.35 -3.15 6.04
C LEU A 126 13.24 -4.39 5.90
N GLU A 127 13.35 -5.21 6.94
CA GLU A 127 14.15 -6.44 6.91
C GLU A 127 13.61 -7.44 5.87
N PRO A 128 12.30 -7.72 5.77
CA PRO A 128 11.74 -8.52 4.68
C PRO A 128 12.07 -8.00 3.29
N LEU A 129 12.03 -6.69 3.05
CA LEU A 129 12.41 -6.11 1.75
C LEU A 129 13.90 -6.33 1.44
N TRP A 130 14.78 -6.23 2.43
CA TRP A 130 16.19 -6.58 2.28
C TRP A 130 16.37 -8.07 1.99
N ASN A 131 15.68 -8.93 2.73
CA ASN A 131 15.72 -10.37 2.55
C ASN A 131 15.22 -10.80 1.15
N ALA A 132 14.28 -10.08 0.57
CA ALA A 132 13.84 -10.28 -0.81
C ALA A 132 14.99 -10.11 -1.83
N ALA A 133 15.97 -9.24 -1.53
CA ALA A 133 17.11 -9.03 -2.40
C ALA A 133 18.21 -10.09 -2.22
N VAL A 134 18.42 -10.58 -0.98
CA VAL A 134 19.64 -11.35 -0.65
C VAL A 134 19.40 -12.84 -0.40
N ARG A 135 18.19 -13.25 0.03
CA ARG A 135 17.92 -14.66 0.31
C ARG A 135 17.76 -15.48 -0.98
N PRO A 136 18.41 -16.63 -1.11
CA PRO A 136 18.23 -17.51 -2.27
C PRO A 136 16.76 -17.95 -2.49
N GLU A 137 16.04 -18.23 -1.40
CA GLU A 137 14.65 -18.70 -1.40
C GLU A 137 13.68 -17.66 -1.97
N ALA A 138 14.06 -16.38 -1.99
CA ALA A 138 13.29 -15.28 -2.55
C ALA A 138 13.41 -15.17 -4.10
N SER A 139 14.30 -15.97 -4.73
CA SER A 139 14.47 -15.99 -6.18
C SER A 139 13.18 -16.37 -6.89
N LYS A 140 12.77 -15.57 -7.87
CA LYS A 140 11.56 -15.77 -8.69
C LYS A 140 10.26 -15.89 -7.89
N GLN A 141 10.21 -15.26 -6.73
CA GLN A 141 9.04 -15.31 -5.87
C GLN A 141 8.16 -14.07 -6.06
N ILE A 142 6.85 -14.30 -5.92
CA ILE A 142 5.84 -13.28 -5.69
C ILE A 142 5.34 -13.48 -4.27
N ILE A 143 5.40 -12.44 -3.44
CA ILE A 143 5.15 -12.54 -2.00
C ILE A 143 4.26 -11.40 -1.54
N ASN A 144 3.13 -11.74 -0.94
CA ASN A 144 2.33 -10.78 -0.20
C ASN A 144 3.07 -10.39 1.08
N LEU A 145 3.26 -9.09 1.30
CA LEU A 145 3.90 -8.57 2.51
C LEU A 145 2.92 -7.66 3.23
N GLY A 146 2.53 -8.03 4.43
CA GLY A 146 1.61 -7.18 5.12
C GLY A 146 1.05 -7.69 6.43
N GLY A 147 0.28 -6.83 7.09
CA GLY A 147 -0.25 -7.03 8.41
C GLY A 147 -1.06 -8.32 8.56
N ILE A 148 -0.79 -9.00 9.67
CA ILE A 148 -1.45 -10.24 10.04
C ILE A 148 -2.88 -9.97 10.55
N HIS A 149 -3.09 -8.80 11.14
CA HIS A 149 -4.37 -8.42 11.74
C HIS A 149 -5.20 -7.54 10.82
N GLU A 150 -6.45 -7.93 10.65
CA GLU A 150 -7.45 -7.13 9.94
C GLU A 150 -8.16 -6.16 10.90
N TYR A 151 -8.48 -4.99 10.37
CA TYR A 151 -9.26 -3.96 11.04
C TYR A 151 -10.36 -3.48 10.09
N SER A 152 -11.55 -3.20 10.62
CA SER A 152 -12.50 -2.36 9.91
C SER A 152 -11.96 -0.93 9.82
N ILE A 153 -12.44 -0.16 8.87
CA ILE A 153 -12.09 1.27 8.77
C ILE A 153 -12.57 2.03 10.02
N ASN A 154 -13.71 1.64 10.62
CA ASN A 154 -14.17 2.20 11.88
C ASN A 154 -13.19 1.93 13.02
N GLU A 155 -12.75 0.68 13.22
CA GLU A 155 -11.76 0.34 14.25
C GLU A 155 -10.44 1.11 14.06
N ALA A 156 -9.96 1.21 12.83
CA ALA A 156 -8.75 1.99 12.53
C ALA A 156 -8.94 3.48 12.82
N ALA A 157 -10.12 4.04 12.53
CA ALA A 157 -10.46 5.43 12.83
C ALA A 157 -10.60 5.68 14.34
N ASP A 158 -11.15 4.71 15.08
CA ASP A 158 -11.27 4.80 16.54
C ASP A 158 -9.89 4.80 17.19
N ILE A 159 -9.01 3.88 16.81
CA ILE A 159 -7.63 3.80 17.30
C ILE A 159 -6.87 5.10 16.98
N LEU A 160 -7.00 5.59 15.74
CA LEU A 160 -6.34 6.85 15.38
C LEU A 160 -6.93 8.05 16.13
N SER A 161 -8.26 8.15 16.29
CA SER A 161 -8.89 9.22 17.07
C SER A 161 -8.37 9.26 18.50
N GLU A 162 -8.18 8.10 19.13
CA GLU A 162 -7.58 8.01 20.46
C GLU A 162 -6.16 8.55 20.48
N VAL A 163 -5.32 8.15 19.49
CA VAL A 163 -3.92 8.62 19.35
C VAL A 163 -3.86 10.14 19.14
N LEU A 164 -4.80 10.70 18.42
CA LEU A 164 -4.88 12.14 18.13
C LEU A 164 -5.45 12.98 19.28
N GLY A 165 -5.92 12.34 20.37
CA GLY A 165 -6.51 13.05 21.51
C GLY A 165 -8.00 13.38 21.34
N GLY A 166 -8.72 12.69 20.45
CA GLY A 166 -10.16 12.82 20.24
C GLY A 166 -10.52 13.55 18.96
N ALA A 167 -10.21 12.99 17.82
CA ALA A 167 -10.63 13.55 16.52
C ALA A 167 -12.10 13.26 16.22
N GLU A 168 -12.81 14.25 15.71
CA GLU A 168 -14.16 14.08 15.17
C GLU A 168 -14.15 13.14 13.96
N LYS A 169 -15.20 12.32 13.81
CA LYS A 169 -15.38 11.39 12.70
C LYS A 169 -16.66 11.74 11.94
N VAL A 170 -16.60 11.69 10.60
CA VAL A 170 -17.74 11.93 9.73
C VAL A 170 -17.82 10.85 8.66
N HIS A 171 -19.02 10.30 8.47
CA HIS A 171 -19.31 9.37 7.39
C HIS A 171 -19.72 10.11 6.14
N LEU A 172 -19.11 9.74 5.02
CA LEU A 172 -19.40 10.26 3.69
C LEU A 172 -20.06 9.18 2.82
N GLU A 173 -20.57 9.59 1.66
CA GLU A 173 -21.11 8.65 0.68
C GLU A 173 -20.11 7.53 0.36
N GLY A 174 -20.59 6.29 0.26
CA GLY A 174 -19.78 5.14 -0.09
C GLY A 174 -19.16 5.29 -1.48
N ARG A 175 -17.95 4.76 -1.65
CA ARG A 175 -17.28 4.75 -2.94
C ARG A 175 -17.08 3.33 -3.46
N HIS A 176 -16.81 3.21 -4.76
CA HIS A 176 -16.48 1.94 -5.36
C HIS A 176 -15.09 1.47 -4.88
N GLU A 177 -15.07 0.52 -3.95
CA GLU A 177 -13.84 -0.08 -3.43
C GLU A 177 -14.06 -1.54 -3.01
N VAL A 178 -12.96 -2.27 -2.87
CA VAL A 178 -12.99 -3.64 -2.36
C VAL A 178 -13.43 -3.62 -0.89
N HIS A 179 -14.49 -4.37 -0.55
CA HIS A 179 -15.02 -4.41 0.82
C HIS A 179 -14.02 -5.06 1.77
N THR A 180 -13.53 -6.26 1.45
CA THR A 180 -12.54 -6.97 2.26
C THR A 180 -11.28 -7.17 1.44
N ALA A 181 -10.15 -6.65 1.91
CA ALA A 181 -8.86 -6.81 1.29
C ALA A 181 -7.85 -7.24 2.35
N VAL A 182 -7.68 -8.56 2.50
CA VAL A 182 -6.79 -9.19 3.47
C VAL A 182 -5.89 -10.18 2.75
N PRO A 183 -4.56 -10.07 2.88
CA PRO A 183 -3.63 -10.98 2.21
C PRO A 183 -3.40 -12.26 3.02
N THR A 184 -3.01 -13.33 2.33
CA THR A 184 -2.19 -14.36 2.97
C THR A 184 -0.82 -13.78 3.28
N PHE A 185 -0.20 -14.22 4.36
CA PHE A 185 1.10 -13.68 4.81
C PHE A 185 2.13 -14.77 5.12
N GLN A 186 1.74 -16.05 5.05
CA GLN A 186 2.61 -17.16 5.44
C GLN A 186 3.92 -17.18 4.63
N LYS A 187 3.83 -16.91 3.33
CA LYS A 187 4.99 -16.87 2.43
C LYS A 187 6.00 -15.79 2.82
N SER A 188 5.54 -14.64 3.33
CA SER A 188 6.44 -13.59 3.82
C SER A 188 7.15 -13.98 5.12
N ILE A 189 6.50 -14.77 5.98
CA ILE A 189 7.12 -15.31 7.20
C ILE A 189 8.20 -16.33 6.82
N ASP A 190 7.84 -17.32 6.02
CA ASP A 190 8.70 -18.47 5.72
C ASP A 190 9.94 -18.08 4.89
N ILE A 191 9.75 -17.22 3.88
CA ILE A 191 10.80 -16.85 2.93
C ILE A 191 11.55 -15.59 3.36
N LEU A 192 10.81 -14.56 3.81
CA LEU A 192 11.42 -13.26 4.09
C LEU A 192 11.69 -13.00 5.57
N GLY A 193 11.20 -13.88 6.48
CA GLY A 193 11.33 -13.69 7.90
C GLY A 193 10.50 -12.53 8.44
N PHE A 194 9.32 -12.28 7.84
CA PHE A 194 8.43 -11.22 8.30
C PHE A 194 7.94 -11.52 9.72
N GLU A 195 8.05 -10.56 10.59
CA GLU A 195 7.52 -10.58 11.95
C GLU A 195 6.65 -9.35 12.18
N HIS A 196 5.45 -9.55 12.69
CA HIS A 196 4.56 -8.46 13.09
C HIS A 196 4.93 -7.99 14.50
N LYS A 197 5.82 -7.02 14.60
CA LYS A 197 6.36 -6.49 15.87
C LYS A 197 5.58 -5.29 16.39
N THR A 198 4.99 -4.51 15.49
CA THR A 198 4.35 -3.22 15.80
C THR A 198 2.86 -3.32 15.52
N ASN A 199 2.01 -3.24 16.55
CA ASN A 199 0.56 -3.20 16.37
C ASN A 199 0.11 -1.84 15.79
N LEU A 200 -1.16 -1.76 15.33
CA LEU A 200 -1.68 -0.55 14.68
C LEU A 200 -1.55 0.69 15.57
N LYS A 201 -1.91 0.60 16.85
CA LYS A 201 -1.86 1.74 17.78
C LYS A 201 -0.44 2.24 18.01
N GLU A 202 0.50 1.35 18.25
CA GLU A 202 1.92 1.70 18.44
C GLU A 202 2.51 2.35 17.20
N GLY A 203 2.22 1.79 16.01
CA GLY A 203 2.68 2.37 14.76
C GLY A 203 2.08 3.75 14.49
N LEU A 204 0.80 3.96 14.84
CA LEU A 204 0.13 5.25 14.72
C LEU A 204 0.70 6.30 15.68
N ILE A 205 1.06 5.92 16.90
CA ILE A 205 1.74 6.82 17.86
C ILE A 205 3.07 7.30 17.26
N LYS A 206 3.93 6.39 16.83
CA LYS A 206 5.22 6.73 16.20
C LYS A 206 5.06 7.61 14.96
N MET A 207 4.07 7.29 14.11
CA MET A 207 3.79 8.08 12.92
C MET A 207 3.27 9.47 13.27
N TRP A 208 2.42 9.60 14.30
CA TRP A 208 1.89 10.88 14.76
C TRP A 208 2.96 11.77 15.38
N GLU A 209 3.84 11.21 16.23
CA GLU A 209 5.00 11.91 16.78
C GLU A 209 5.89 12.52 15.67
N TRP A 210 6.10 11.76 14.59
CA TRP A 210 6.82 12.26 13.44
C TRP A 210 6.01 13.33 12.69
N ALA A 211 4.70 13.11 12.46
CA ALA A 211 3.86 14.02 11.69
C ALA A 211 3.77 15.42 12.30
N GLN A 212 3.69 15.51 13.63
CA GLN A 212 3.66 16.78 14.38
C GLN A 212 4.94 17.64 14.20
N GLN A 213 6.06 17.01 13.89
CA GLN A 213 7.33 17.69 13.67
C GLN A 213 7.50 18.19 12.23
N GLN A 214 6.56 17.83 11.34
CA GLN A 214 6.67 18.21 9.94
C GLN A 214 6.20 19.65 9.72
N PRO A 215 6.84 20.40 8.79
CA PRO A 215 6.37 21.71 8.43
C PRO A 215 4.96 21.63 7.84
N LYS A 216 4.14 22.64 8.12
CA LYS A 216 2.86 22.79 7.44
C LYS A 216 3.12 22.94 5.93
N ARG A 217 2.53 22.09 5.12
CA ARG A 217 2.60 22.13 3.65
C ARG A 217 1.19 22.19 3.10
N ASP A 218 1.02 22.92 2.02
CA ASP A 218 -0.21 22.86 1.26
C ASP A 218 -0.37 21.48 0.63
N ARG A 219 -1.63 21.04 0.48
CA ARG A 219 -1.91 19.80 -0.25
C ARG A 219 -1.44 19.93 -1.68
N PHE A 220 -0.85 18.84 -2.17
CA PHE A 220 -0.52 18.76 -3.59
C PHE A 220 -1.80 18.81 -4.42
N VAL A 221 -1.84 19.75 -5.37
CA VAL A 221 -2.94 19.92 -6.32
C VAL A 221 -2.53 19.25 -7.63
N TRP A 222 -3.25 18.21 -8.02
CA TRP A 222 -2.96 17.45 -9.24
C TRP A 222 -3.27 18.21 -10.54
N GLY A 223 -4.02 19.32 -10.45
CA GLY A 223 -4.27 20.23 -11.57
C GLY A 223 -4.89 19.54 -12.78
N GLU A 224 -4.23 19.69 -13.92
CA GLU A 224 -4.67 19.18 -15.23
C GLU A 224 -4.68 17.64 -15.33
N TYR A 225 -4.05 16.93 -14.39
CA TYR A 225 -4.02 15.46 -14.36
C TYR A 225 -5.27 14.83 -13.73
N GLU A 226 -6.14 15.63 -13.12
CA GLU A 226 -7.40 15.14 -12.57
C GLU A 226 -8.49 15.15 -13.63
N ILE A 227 -9.10 13.98 -13.85
CA ILE A 227 -10.29 13.85 -14.70
C ILE A 227 -11.51 14.21 -13.85
N GLU A 228 -12.12 15.37 -14.12
CA GLU A 228 -13.28 15.85 -13.35
C GLU A 228 -14.57 15.07 -13.62
N LYS A 229 -14.69 14.44 -14.80
CA LYS A 229 -15.86 13.64 -15.17
C LYS A 229 -15.94 12.38 -14.32
N GLY A 230 -17.00 12.27 -13.52
CA GLY A 230 -17.23 11.10 -12.64
C GLY A 230 -16.45 11.14 -11.33
N ILE A 231 -15.72 12.23 -11.03
CA ILE A 231 -15.08 12.40 -9.73
C ILE A 231 -16.12 12.52 -8.61
N TYR A 232 -15.85 11.87 -7.47
CA TYR A 232 -16.72 11.95 -6.31
C TYR A 232 -16.86 13.38 -5.79
N SER A 233 -18.04 13.72 -5.26
CA SER A 233 -18.37 15.09 -4.83
C SER A 233 -17.37 15.69 -3.84
N PHE A 234 -16.85 14.88 -2.92
CA PHE A 234 -15.88 15.29 -1.90
C PHE A 234 -14.45 15.54 -2.46
N TRP A 235 -14.16 15.16 -3.70
CA TRP A 235 -12.90 15.48 -4.39
C TRP A 235 -13.02 16.66 -5.36
N LYS A 236 -14.24 17.09 -5.64
CA LYS A 236 -14.46 18.30 -6.44
C LYS A 236 -13.91 19.51 -5.69
N LYS A 237 -13.29 20.40 -6.43
CA LYS A 237 -12.77 21.68 -5.92
C LYS A 237 -13.90 22.60 -5.50
#